data_1c26ffa9caf8b3adb0deae18b4190672
#
_entry.id   1c26ffa9caf8b3adb0deae18b4190672
#
_cell.length_a   1.000
_cell.length_b   1.000
_cell.length_c   1.000
_cell.angle_alpha   90.00
_cell.angle_beta   90.00
_cell.angle_gamma   90.00
#
_symmetry.space_group_name_H-M   'P 1'
#
loop_
_entity.id
_entity.type
_entity.pdbx_description
1 polymer ?
#
loop_
_entity_poly.entity_id
_entity_poly.type
_entity_poly.pdbx_seq_one_letter_code
_entity_poly.pdbx_strand_id
1 'polypeptide(L)'
;MHVVSADQPLSTDAAHLRAFLAAFLRRPGTMGAVVPSSARLSAVLASIVPTAGRPVVVELGPGTGAVSAVIDERLPPGARHLAVELDESMVEFLGRTRPGMEVIHGDARDLGKLLAERGVMHVDAVVCGLPWSLFDEQTEDRVLTEVGEAIAPNGAFTTFAYLPGLALPAAHRFRRALRARFEEVVVTAPVWRNMPPAFVYVCRRPIA
;
A
#
# COMPACT_ATOMS: atom_id res chain seq x y z
N MET A 1 -33.23 18.23 -29.67
CA MET A 1 -32.35 18.72 -28.57
C MET A 1 -32.49 17.71 -27.43
N HIS A 2 -31.72 16.62 -27.47
CA HIS A 2 -31.70 15.58 -26.42
C HIS A 2 -30.47 15.76 -25.54
N VAL A 3 -30.72 16.13 -24.30
CA VAL A 3 -29.71 16.15 -23.26
C VAL A 3 -29.52 14.69 -22.82
N VAL A 4 -28.35 14.13 -23.08
CA VAL A 4 -27.95 12.82 -22.56
C VAL A 4 -27.32 13.07 -21.18
N SER A 5 -28.06 12.65 -20.16
CA SER A 5 -27.57 12.60 -18.79
C SER A 5 -26.49 11.55 -18.67
N ALA A 6 -25.28 11.96 -18.30
CA ALA A 6 -24.16 11.06 -18.02
C ALA A 6 -24.20 10.65 -16.56
N ASP A 7 -25.01 9.64 -16.26
CA ASP A 7 -24.94 8.91 -15.00
C ASP A 7 -24.37 7.52 -15.33
N GLN A 8 -23.03 7.41 -15.35
CA GLN A 8 -22.39 6.10 -15.43
C GLN A 8 -22.31 5.51 -14.03
N PRO A 9 -22.89 4.33 -13.79
CA PRO A 9 -22.71 3.64 -12.53
C PRO A 9 -21.23 3.26 -12.37
N LEU A 10 -20.66 3.58 -11.19
CA LEU A 10 -19.35 3.12 -10.76
C LEU A 10 -19.26 1.62 -11.03
N SER A 11 -18.19 1.19 -11.73
CA SER A 11 -18.04 -0.17 -12.23
C SER A 11 -18.27 -1.19 -11.13
N THR A 12 -19.01 -2.25 -11.46
CA THR A 12 -19.33 -3.39 -10.58
C THR A 12 -18.08 -3.99 -9.92
N ASP A 13 -16.90 -3.85 -10.53
CA ASP A 13 -15.60 -4.30 -10.04
C ASP A 13 -15.12 -3.56 -8.79
N ALA A 14 -15.33 -2.25 -8.70
CA ALA A 14 -14.91 -1.49 -7.51
C ALA A 14 -15.73 -1.86 -6.26
N ALA A 15 -17.03 -2.13 -6.43
CA ALA A 15 -17.89 -2.57 -5.34
C ALA A 15 -17.56 -4.00 -4.88
N HIS A 16 -17.23 -4.89 -5.82
CA HIS A 16 -16.80 -6.26 -5.51
C HIS A 16 -15.43 -6.28 -4.84
N LEU A 17 -14.48 -5.46 -5.27
CA LEU A 17 -13.16 -5.33 -4.64
C LEU A 17 -13.30 -4.79 -3.20
N ARG A 18 -14.12 -3.75 -2.99
CA ARG A 18 -14.42 -3.22 -1.65
C ARG A 18 -15.05 -4.26 -0.73
N ALA A 19 -16.07 -4.97 -1.21
CA ALA A 19 -16.73 -6.03 -0.44
C ALA A 19 -15.77 -7.16 -0.10
N PHE A 20 -14.88 -7.52 -1.03
CA PHE A 20 -13.89 -8.57 -0.85
C PHE A 20 -12.79 -8.15 0.13
N LEU A 21 -12.23 -6.95 -0.02
CA LEU A 21 -11.23 -6.40 0.91
C LEU A 21 -11.81 -6.23 2.31
N ALA A 22 -13.04 -5.74 2.42
CA ALA A 22 -13.75 -5.64 3.70
C ALA A 22 -14.01 -7.01 4.33
N ALA A 23 -14.42 -8.02 3.54
CA ALA A 23 -14.61 -9.39 4.02
C ALA A 23 -13.28 -10.04 4.45
N PHE A 24 -12.21 -9.77 3.70
CA PHE A 24 -10.85 -10.22 3.97
C PHE A 24 -10.30 -9.64 5.28
N LEU A 25 -10.51 -8.34 5.52
CA LEU A 25 -10.09 -7.67 6.76
C LEU A 25 -10.96 -8.06 7.97
N ARG A 26 -12.26 -8.33 7.76
CA ARG A 26 -13.21 -8.67 8.85
C ARG A 26 -13.19 -10.14 9.29
N ARG A 27 -12.67 -11.06 8.47
CA ARG A 27 -12.63 -12.50 8.78
C ARG A 27 -11.26 -13.13 8.49
N PRO A 28 -10.26 -12.84 9.31
CA PRO A 28 -8.92 -13.38 9.11
C PRO A 28 -8.82 -14.91 9.23
N GLY A 29 -9.90 -15.61 9.63
CA GLY A 29 -9.87 -17.05 9.91
C GLY A 29 -10.49 -17.99 8.88
N THR A 30 -11.19 -17.53 7.83
CA THR A 30 -12.00 -18.43 6.97
C THR A 30 -11.55 -18.56 5.53
N MET A 31 -10.61 -17.74 5.06
CA MET A 31 -10.07 -17.82 3.69
C MET A 31 -8.54 -17.61 3.64
N GLY A 32 -7.77 -18.34 4.45
CA GLY A 32 -6.31 -18.17 4.49
C GLY A 32 -5.92 -16.83 5.12
N ALA A 33 -6.32 -16.67 6.37
CA ALA A 33 -6.20 -15.48 7.20
C ALA A 33 -4.95 -14.65 6.92
N VAL A 34 -5.13 -13.39 6.58
CA VAL A 34 -4.10 -12.40 6.85
C VAL A 34 -4.14 -12.12 8.34
N VAL A 35 -3.32 -12.85 9.05
CA VAL A 35 -2.86 -12.45 10.37
C VAL A 35 -2.23 -11.06 10.20
N PRO A 36 -2.49 -10.07 11.09
CA PRO A 36 -1.79 -8.80 11.06
C PRO A 36 -0.30 -9.04 10.82
N SER A 37 0.32 -8.23 9.98
CA SER A 37 1.75 -8.36 9.67
C SER A 37 2.53 -8.56 10.96
N SER A 38 3.34 -9.62 11.02
CA SER A 38 4.14 -9.84 12.23
C SER A 38 5.05 -8.65 12.48
N ALA A 39 5.41 -8.37 13.72
CA ALA A 39 6.31 -7.26 14.06
C ALA A 39 7.60 -7.30 13.23
N ARG A 40 8.07 -8.50 12.86
CA ARG A 40 9.24 -8.66 12.00
C ARG A 40 8.96 -8.22 10.55
N LEU A 41 7.81 -8.58 9.99
CA LEU A 41 7.43 -8.16 8.63
C LEU A 41 7.20 -6.66 8.59
N SER A 42 6.50 -6.10 9.58
CA SER A 42 6.29 -4.65 9.70
C SER A 42 7.62 -3.89 9.77
N ALA A 43 8.61 -4.39 10.54
CA ALA A 43 9.93 -3.78 10.63
C ALA A 43 10.70 -3.80 9.29
N VAL A 44 10.57 -4.88 8.51
CA VAL A 44 11.19 -4.97 7.18
C VAL A 44 10.48 -4.04 6.18
N LEU A 45 9.15 -3.98 6.19
CA LEU A 45 8.38 -3.05 5.35
C LEU A 45 8.74 -1.59 5.65
N ALA A 46 8.77 -1.22 6.92
CA ALA A 46 9.11 0.13 7.35
C ALA A 46 10.61 0.49 7.23
N SER A 47 11.47 -0.44 6.75
CA SER A 47 12.92 -0.21 6.70
C SER A 47 13.36 0.95 5.83
N ILE A 48 12.52 1.34 4.85
CA ILE A 48 12.78 2.47 3.93
C ILE A 48 12.35 3.83 4.51
N VAL A 49 11.65 3.85 5.64
CA VAL A 49 11.19 5.09 6.27
C VAL A 49 12.40 5.92 6.69
N PRO A 50 12.56 7.18 6.22
CA PRO A 50 13.66 8.03 6.63
C PRO A 50 13.56 8.39 8.12
N THR A 51 14.70 8.39 8.79
CA THR A 51 14.81 8.68 10.25
C THR A 51 15.35 10.08 10.55
N ALA A 52 15.50 10.92 9.53
CA ALA A 52 15.99 12.30 9.66
C ALA A 52 15.26 13.21 8.67
N GLY A 53 15.32 14.52 8.92
CA GLY A 53 14.66 15.52 8.08
C GLY A 53 13.18 15.69 8.42
N ARG A 54 12.38 16.02 7.40
CA ARG A 54 10.92 16.14 7.47
C ARG A 54 10.28 15.31 6.35
N PRO A 55 10.46 14.00 6.36
CA PRO A 55 9.96 13.17 5.29
C PRO A 55 8.43 13.13 5.26
N VAL A 56 7.91 12.93 4.06
CA VAL A 56 6.52 12.57 3.82
C VAL A 56 6.47 11.08 3.49
N VAL A 57 5.79 10.31 4.32
CA VAL A 57 5.64 8.87 4.17
C VAL A 57 4.18 8.53 3.92
N VAL A 58 3.94 7.69 2.92
CA VAL A 58 2.61 7.17 2.61
C VAL A 58 2.56 5.68 2.96
N GLU A 59 1.48 5.29 3.65
CA GLU A 59 1.11 3.89 3.86
C GLU A 59 -0.13 3.57 3.03
N LEU A 60 -0.07 2.53 2.21
CA LEU A 60 -1.20 2.03 1.43
C LEU A 60 -1.77 0.76 2.07
N GLY A 61 -3.04 0.81 2.47
CA GLY A 61 -3.73 -0.29 3.14
C GLY A 61 -3.21 -0.56 4.55
N PRO A 62 -3.27 0.42 5.48
CA PRO A 62 -2.81 0.27 6.87
C PRO A 62 -3.57 -0.82 7.64
N GLY A 63 -4.83 -1.09 7.27
CA GLY A 63 -5.68 -2.07 7.94
C GLY A 63 -5.79 -1.78 9.44
N THR A 64 -5.34 -2.70 10.28
CA THR A 64 -5.35 -2.54 11.75
C THR A 64 -4.20 -1.67 12.30
N GLY A 65 -3.33 -1.14 11.44
CA GLY A 65 -2.22 -0.27 11.83
C GLY A 65 -1.00 -0.98 12.40
N ALA A 66 -0.79 -2.27 12.09
CA ALA A 66 0.38 -3.00 12.57
C ALA A 66 1.69 -2.48 11.96
N VAL A 67 1.68 -2.07 10.70
CA VAL A 67 2.83 -1.45 10.04
C VAL A 67 2.91 0.02 10.42
N SER A 68 1.76 0.71 10.52
CA SER A 68 1.68 2.11 10.95
C SER A 68 2.43 2.37 12.26
N ALA A 69 2.31 1.45 13.25
CA ALA A 69 3.01 1.57 14.53
C ALA A 69 4.53 1.67 14.34
N VAL A 70 5.07 0.83 13.46
CA VAL A 70 6.52 0.79 13.20
C VAL A 70 6.97 2.00 12.38
N ILE A 71 6.12 2.49 11.48
CA ILE A 71 6.38 3.73 10.74
C ILE A 71 6.48 4.90 11.73
N ASP A 72 5.48 5.05 12.62
CA ASP A 72 5.42 6.13 13.62
C ASP A 72 6.66 6.15 14.54
N GLU A 73 7.12 4.95 14.98
CA GLU A 73 8.33 4.81 15.81
C GLU A 73 9.62 5.25 15.10
N ARG A 74 9.64 5.23 13.77
CA ARG A 74 10.81 5.57 12.97
C ARG A 74 10.84 7.03 12.53
N LEU A 75 9.67 7.65 12.45
CA LEU A 75 9.54 9.00 11.92
C LEU A 75 10.19 10.04 12.83
N PRO A 76 11.00 10.96 12.26
CA PRO A 76 11.56 12.07 13.01
C PRO A 76 10.49 13.14 13.29
N PRO A 77 10.73 14.04 14.26
CA PRO A 77 9.83 15.17 14.51
C PRO A 77 9.60 16.04 13.27
N GLY A 78 8.35 16.36 13.00
CA GLY A 78 7.95 17.18 11.86
C GLY A 78 7.79 16.42 10.54
N ALA A 79 7.95 15.09 10.55
CA ALA A 79 7.57 14.23 9.45
C ALA A 79 6.04 14.17 9.29
N ARG A 80 5.58 13.79 8.09
CA ARG A 80 4.16 13.50 7.83
C ARG A 80 3.97 12.03 7.53
N HIS A 81 2.97 11.43 8.16
CA HIS A 81 2.52 10.06 7.88
C HIS A 81 1.09 10.11 7.33
N LEU A 82 0.94 9.85 6.05
CA LEU A 82 -0.34 9.75 5.36
C LEU A 82 -0.68 8.28 5.14
N ALA A 83 -1.90 7.86 5.46
CA ALA A 83 -2.34 6.48 5.29
C ALA A 83 -3.62 6.43 4.46
N VAL A 84 -3.57 5.77 3.31
CA VAL A 84 -4.71 5.61 2.39
C VAL A 84 -5.39 4.27 2.67
N GLU A 85 -6.65 4.32 3.08
CA GLU A 85 -7.46 3.14 3.42
C GLU A 85 -8.82 3.21 2.71
N LEU A 86 -9.23 2.08 2.16
CA LEU A 86 -10.47 1.96 1.40
C LEU A 86 -11.69 1.65 2.27
N ASP A 87 -11.48 0.96 3.39
CA ASP A 87 -12.57 0.57 4.31
C ASP A 87 -12.84 1.70 5.32
N GLU A 88 -14.04 2.27 5.27
CA GLU A 88 -14.46 3.38 6.12
C GLU A 88 -14.36 3.04 7.62
N SER A 89 -14.67 1.80 7.99
CA SER A 89 -14.58 1.36 9.39
C SER A 89 -13.15 1.32 9.91
N MET A 90 -12.18 1.00 9.03
CA MET A 90 -10.75 1.05 9.35
C MET A 90 -10.27 2.49 9.42
N VAL A 91 -10.75 3.37 8.52
CA VAL A 91 -10.46 4.81 8.59
C VAL A 91 -10.88 5.39 9.93
N GLU A 92 -12.12 5.11 10.37
CA GLU A 92 -12.60 5.55 11.69
C GLU A 92 -11.78 4.96 12.85
N PHE A 93 -11.47 3.66 12.77
CA PHE A 93 -10.64 2.99 13.78
C PHE A 93 -9.26 3.63 13.91
N LEU A 94 -8.58 3.83 12.78
CA LEU A 94 -7.24 4.43 12.73
C LEU A 94 -7.26 5.89 13.20
N GLY A 95 -8.25 6.68 12.78
CA GLY A 95 -8.41 8.06 13.21
C GLY A 95 -8.55 8.20 14.73
N ARG A 96 -9.19 7.22 15.39
CA ARG A 96 -9.30 7.18 16.86
C ARG A 96 -8.04 6.68 17.57
N THR A 97 -7.35 5.71 16.97
CA THR A 97 -6.24 5.01 17.63
C THR A 97 -4.86 5.57 17.30
N ARG A 98 -4.75 6.38 16.22
CA ARG A 98 -3.50 6.95 15.71
C ARG A 98 -3.64 8.43 15.35
N PRO A 99 -3.80 9.32 16.35
CA PRO A 99 -4.08 10.74 16.11
C PRO A 99 -2.93 11.51 15.42
N GLY A 100 -1.71 10.95 15.39
CA GLY A 100 -0.55 11.54 14.69
C GLY A 100 -0.47 11.20 13.20
N MET A 101 -1.34 10.30 12.72
CA MET A 101 -1.37 9.85 11.33
C MET A 101 -2.49 10.54 10.55
N GLU A 102 -2.20 11.03 9.35
CA GLU A 102 -3.21 11.59 8.44
C GLU A 102 -3.93 10.45 7.71
N VAL A 103 -5.04 9.97 8.27
CA VAL A 103 -5.83 8.89 7.64
C VAL A 103 -6.69 9.46 6.52
N ILE A 104 -6.60 8.85 5.36
CA ILE A 104 -7.27 9.24 4.13
C ILE A 104 -8.22 8.11 3.71
N HIS A 105 -9.52 8.38 3.73
CA HIS A 105 -10.49 7.49 3.09
C HIS A 105 -10.36 7.63 1.58
N GLY A 106 -9.89 6.59 0.89
CA GLY A 106 -9.67 6.65 -0.55
C GLY A 106 -9.14 5.35 -1.14
N ASP A 107 -9.05 5.37 -2.45
CA ASP A 107 -8.53 4.25 -3.24
C ASP A 107 -7.08 4.53 -3.65
N ALA A 108 -6.19 3.56 -3.47
CA ALA A 108 -4.79 3.68 -3.87
C ALA A 108 -4.60 3.92 -5.38
N ARG A 109 -5.62 3.60 -6.20
CA ARG A 109 -5.65 3.91 -7.64
C ARG A 109 -5.76 5.39 -7.96
N ASP A 110 -6.08 6.21 -6.97
CA ASP A 110 -6.22 7.66 -7.08
C ASP A 110 -5.19 8.39 -6.19
N LEU A 111 -4.05 7.74 -5.89
CA LEU A 111 -3.04 8.22 -4.94
C LEU A 111 -2.58 9.66 -5.26
N GLY A 112 -2.24 9.95 -6.51
CA GLY A 112 -1.78 11.28 -6.92
C GLY A 112 -2.80 12.38 -6.62
N LYS A 113 -4.09 12.13 -6.89
CA LYS A 113 -5.18 13.05 -6.56
C LYS A 113 -5.28 13.25 -5.04
N LEU A 114 -5.27 12.16 -4.27
CA LEU A 114 -5.38 12.19 -2.80
C LEU A 114 -4.23 12.98 -2.15
N LEU A 115 -3.02 12.87 -2.71
CA LEU A 115 -1.85 13.63 -2.29
C LEU A 115 -1.95 15.11 -2.66
N ALA A 116 -2.37 15.41 -3.89
CA ALA A 116 -2.53 16.79 -4.38
C ALA A 116 -3.53 17.58 -3.52
N GLU A 117 -4.65 16.96 -3.11
CA GLU A 117 -5.65 17.55 -2.20
C GLU A 117 -5.05 17.93 -0.82
N ARG A 118 -3.88 17.38 -0.47
CA ARG A 118 -3.14 17.64 0.79
C ARG A 118 -1.87 18.45 0.60
N GLY A 119 -1.70 19.02 -0.61
CA GLY A 119 -0.53 19.82 -0.95
C GLY A 119 0.77 19.03 -1.00
N VAL A 120 0.68 17.71 -1.27
CA VAL A 120 1.84 16.82 -1.41
C VAL A 120 2.07 16.53 -2.89
N MET A 121 3.23 16.92 -3.40
CA MET A 121 3.62 16.64 -4.80
C MET A 121 4.43 15.36 -4.94
N HIS A 122 5.32 15.10 -3.97
CA HIS A 122 6.14 13.89 -3.94
C HIS A 122 6.29 13.40 -2.51
N VAL A 123 6.58 12.11 -2.38
CA VAL A 123 6.76 11.43 -1.09
C VAL A 123 8.14 10.76 -1.03
N ASP A 124 8.71 10.67 0.17
CA ASP A 124 10.03 10.07 0.40
C ASP A 124 9.97 8.55 0.51
N ALA A 125 8.84 8.02 0.96
CA ALA A 125 8.64 6.58 1.06
C ALA A 125 7.17 6.21 0.88
N VAL A 126 6.92 5.10 0.19
CA VAL A 126 5.61 4.44 0.14
C VAL A 126 5.76 3.03 0.72
N VAL A 127 5.03 2.76 1.80
CA VAL A 127 4.96 1.43 2.45
C VAL A 127 3.60 0.82 2.13
N CYS A 128 3.58 -0.34 1.45
CA CYS A 128 2.36 -0.89 0.90
C CYS A 128 2.01 -2.24 1.53
N GLY A 129 0.85 -2.28 2.19
CA GLY A 129 0.22 -3.45 2.77
C GLY A 129 -0.86 -4.09 1.91
N LEU A 130 -1.02 -3.66 0.66
CA LEU A 130 -2.09 -4.12 -0.22
C LEU A 130 -1.92 -5.59 -0.65
N PRO A 131 -3.02 -6.34 -0.77
CA PRO A 131 -3.01 -7.75 -1.13
C PRO A 131 -2.96 -7.95 -2.66
N TRP A 132 -1.78 -7.82 -3.27
CA TRP A 132 -1.57 -7.90 -4.73
C TRP A 132 -2.12 -9.15 -5.40
N SER A 133 -2.17 -10.28 -4.69
CA SER A 133 -2.73 -11.53 -5.22
C SER A 133 -4.23 -11.48 -5.51
N LEU A 134 -4.91 -10.45 -5.05
CA LEU A 134 -6.35 -10.22 -5.22
C LEU A 134 -6.65 -9.21 -6.32
N PHE A 135 -5.64 -8.55 -6.85
CA PHE A 135 -5.80 -7.56 -7.90
C PHE A 135 -5.75 -8.22 -9.27
N ASP A 136 -6.61 -7.75 -10.16
CA ASP A 136 -6.44 -7.97 -11.59
C ASP A 136 -5.24 -7.15 -12.11
N GLU A 137 -4.84 -7.42 -13.34
CA GLU A 137 -3.68 -6.79 -13.94
C GLU A 137 -3.86 -5.27 -14.11
N GLN A 138 -5.08 -4.83 -14.41
CA GLN A 138 -5.38 -3.41 -14.61
C GLN A 138 -5.28 -2.63 -13.28
N THR A 139 -5.81 -3.19 -12.20
CA THR A 139 -5.73 -2.60 -10.86
C THR A 139 -4.29 -2.56 -10.37
N GLU A 140 -3.54 -3.67 -10.54
CA GLU A 140 -2.12 -3.77 -10.20
C GLU A 140 -1.31 -2.69 -10.92
N ASP A 141 -1.51 -2.58 -12.25
CA ASP A 141 -0.82 -1.61 -13.10
C ASP A 141 -1.11 -0.17 -12.69
N ARG A 142 -2.39 0.14 -12.46
CA ARG A 142 -2.83 1.48 -12.05
C ARG A 142 -2.20 1.89 -10.71
N VAL A 143 -2.28 1.05 -9.68
CA VAL A 143 -1.70 1.37 -8.37
C VAL A 143 -0.20 1.53 -8.45
N LEU A 144 0.50 0.66 -9.18
CA LEU A 144 1.96 0.78 -9.34
C LEU A 144 2.38 2.03 -10.12
N THR A 145 1.57 2.48 -11.08
CA THR A 145 1.80 3.73 -11.81
C THR A 145 1.67 4.92 -10.85
N GLU A 146 0.58 5.00 -10.11
CA GLU A 146 0.37 6.07 -9.11
C GLU A 146 1.49 6.11 -8.06
N VAL A 147 1.96 4.94 -7.61
CA VAL A 147 3.09 4.84 -6.66
C VAL A 147 4.38 5.36 -7.31
N GLY A 148 4.68 4.96 -8.55
CA GLY A 148 5.89 5.39 -9.24
C GLY A 148 5.95 6.91 -9.46
N GLU A 149 4.81 7.50 -9.84
CA GLU A 149 4.67 8.95 -10.07
C GLU A 149 4.72 9.77 -8.75
N ALA A 150 4.22 9.20 -7.65
CA ALA A 150 4.20 9.87 -6.35
C ALA A 150 5.57 9.93 -5.67
N ILE A 151 6.44 8.94 -5.91
CA ILE A 151 7.73 8.83 -5.21
C ILE A 151 8.75 9.83 -5.75
N ALA A 152 9.41 10.56 -4.86
CA ALA A 152 10.54 11.41 -5.21
C ALA A 152 11.70 10.59 -5.83
N PRO A 153 12.56 11.18 -6.68
CA PRO A 153 13.66 10.46 -7.34
C PRO A 153 14.58 9.66 -6.40
N ASN A 154 14.78 10.15 -5.17
CA ASN A 154 15.56 9.48 -4.12
C ASN A 154 14.69 8.69 -3.13
N GLY A 155 13.39 8.62 -3.36
CA GLY A 155 12.45 7.91 -2.52
C GLY A 155 12.48 6.40 -2.73
N ALA A 156 11.70 5.69 -1.92
CA ALA A 156 11.65 4.24 -1.98
C ALA A 156 10.22 3.71 -1.80
N PHE A 157 9.99 2.52 -2.32
CA PHE A 157 8.76 1.76 -2.20
C PHE A 157 9.03 0.40 -1.59
N THR A 158 8.19 -0.02 -0.63
CA THR A 158 8.19 -1.40 -0.14
C THR A 158 6.79 -2.01 -0.24
N THR A 159 6.79 -3.28 -0.59
CA THR A 159 5.59 -4.12 -0.50
C THR A 159 6.01 -5.57 -0.25
N PHE A 160 5.08 -6.43 0.11
CA PHE A 160 5.38 -7.81 0.43
C PHE A 160 4.62 -8.80 -0.45
N ALA A 161 5.14 -10.03 -0.49
CA ALA A 161 4.45 -11.18 -1.06
C ALA A 161 4.68 -12.42 -0.20
N TYR A 162 3.69 -13.33 -0.22
CA TYR A 162 3.80 -14.59 0.50
C TYR A 162 4.58 -15.64 -0.29
N LEU A 163 5.46 -16.37 0.40
CA LEU A 163 6.28 -17.41 -0.21
C LEU A 163 5.47 -18.47 -0.98
N PRO A 164 4.34 -18.99 -0.47
CA PRO A 164 3.56 -19.98 -1.22
C PRO A 164 3.06 -19.52 -2.58
N GLY A 165 2.92 -18.21 -2.78
CA GLY A 165 2.47 -17.62 -4.04
C GLY A 165 3.56 -17.43 -5.10
N LEU A 166 4.84 -17.62 -4.76
CA LEU A 166 5.98 -17.32 -5.65
C LEU A 166 5.97 -18.07 -6.99
N ALA A 167 5.47 -19.31 -6.99
CA ALA A 167 5.41 -20.13 -8.21
C ALA A 167 4.26 -19.75 -9.15
N LEU A 168 3.36 -18.87 -8.71
CA LEU A 168 2.19 -18.50 -9.50
C LEU A 168 2.58 -17.51 -10.64
N PRO A 169 1.94 -17.60 -11.81
CA PRO A 169 2.16 -16.66 -12.91
C PRO A 169 1.96 -15.20 -12.50
N ALA A 170 0.99 -14.93 -11.60
CA ALA A 170 0.73 -13.61 -11.06
C ALA A 170 1.94 -13.00 -10.31
N ALA A 171 2.68 -13.81 -9.54
CA ALA A 171 3.89 -13.32 -8.84
C ALA A 171 5.01 -12.95 -9.82
N HIS A 172 5.17 -13.70 -10.91
CA HIS A 172 6.12 -13.38 -11.96
C HIS A 172 5.73 -12.11 -12.72
N ARG A 173 4.43 -11.92 -12.99
CA ARG A 173 3.88 -10.71 -13.60
C ARG A 173 4.14 -9.50 -12.71
N PHE A 174 3.76 -9.58 -11.44
CA PHE A 174 3.98 -8.52 -10.46
C PHE A 174 5.46 -8.11 -10.36
N ARG A 175 6.38 -9.07 -10.28
CA ARG A 175 7.81 -8.79 -10.25
C ARG A 175 8.30 -8.08 -11.53
N ARG A 176 7.76 -8.43 -12.69
CA ARG A 176 8.06 -7.73 -13.96
C ARG A 176 7.51 -6.30 -13.93
N ALA A 177 6.29 -6.10 -13.42
CA ALA A 177 5.67 -4.79 -13.29
C ALA A 177 6.49 -3.85 -12.37
N LEU A 178 7.04 -4.36 -11.26
CA LEU A 178 7.97 -3.62 -10.41
C LEU A 178 9.24 -3.22 -11.16
N ARG A 179 9.85 -4.15 -11.90
CA ARG A 179 11.09 -3.90 -12.67
C ARG A 179 10.89 -2.97 -13.85
N ALA A 180 9.68 -2.82 -14.34
CA ALA A 180 9.37 -1.86 -15.39
C ALA A 180 9.26 -0.42 -14.87
N ARG A 181 9.11 -0.24 -13.54
CA ARG A 181 8.89 1.07 -12.90
C ARG A 181 9.99 1.51 -11.97
N PHE A 182 10.88 0.61 -11.58
CA PHE A 182 12.00 0.91 -10.68
C PHE A 182 13.29 0.31 -11.22
N GLU A 183 14.35 1.10 -11.24
CA GLU A 183 15.69 0.63 -11.66
C GLU A 183 16.24 -0.42 -10.67
N GLU A 184 15.93 -0.27 -9.38
CA GLU A 184 16.40 -1.18 -8.35
C GLU A 184 15.20 -1.88 -7.68
N VAL A 185 15.15 -3.20 -7.80
CA VAL A 185 14.16 -4.06 -7.14
C VAL A 185 14.89 -5.18 -6.41
N VAL A 186 15.02 -5.01 -5.10
CA VAL A 186 15.67 -5.98 -4.20
C VAL A 186 14.62 -6.82 -3.49
N VAL A 187 14.86 -8.12 -3.37
CA VAL A 187 14.02 -9.05 -2.59
C VAL A 187 14.74 -9.37 -1.30
N THR A 188 14.08 -9.16 -0.17
CA THR A 188 14.66 -9.46 1.14
C THR A 188 14.69 -10.96 1.44
N ALA A 189 15.44 -11.36 2.46
CA ALA A 189 15.31 -12.69 3.02
C ALA A 189 13.87 -12.93 3.53
N PRO A 190 13.37 -14.18 3.47
CA PRO A 190 12.05 -14.51 3.97
C PRO A 190 11.88 -14.25 5.47
N VAL A 191 10.73 -13.70 5.84
CA VAL A 191 10.29 -13.55 7.22
C VAL A 191 9.51 -14.79 7.63
N TRP A 192 10.20 -15.80 8.15
CA TRP A 192 9.64 -17.10 8.54
C TRP A 192 8.65 -17.01 9.72
N ARG A 193 8.79 -16.00 10.59
CA ARG A 193 7.89 -15.74 11.72
C ARG A 193 6.62 -14.98 11.33
N ASN A 194 6.36 -14.84 10.04
CA ASN A 194 5.07 -14.41 9.52
C ASN A 194 4.26 -15.62 9.05
N MET A 195 2.96 -15.61 9.22
CA MET A 195 2.08 -16.71 8.82
C MET A 195 1.06 -16.24 7.78
N PRO A 196 1.14 -16.66 6.52
CA PRO A 196 2.23 -17.45 5.90
C PRO A 196 3.56 -16.70 5.86
N PRO A 197 4.70 -17.41 5.69
CA PRO A 197 5.99 -16.75 5.49
C PRO A 197 5.96 -15.80 4.31
N ALA A 198 6.59 -14.64 4.45
CA ALA A 198 6.57 -13.56 3.47
C ALA A 198 7.96 -12.99 3.24
N PHE A 199 8.16 -12.30 2.15
CA PHE A 199 9.34 -11.49 1.86
C PHE A 199 8.89 -10.12 1.37
N VAL A 200 9.80 -9.15 1.41
CA VAL A 200 9.54 -7.77 1.01
C VAL A 200 10.30 -7.46 -0.27
N TYR A 201 9.62 -6.78 -1.19
CA TYR A 201 10.26 -6.05 -2.29
C TYR A 201 10.63 -4.66 -1.79
N VAL A 202 11.88 -4.27 -2.01
CA VAL A 202 12.40 -2.92 -1.78
C VAL A 202 12.74 -2.35 -3.14
N CYS A 203 12.03 -1.30 -3.55
CA CYS A 203 12.15 -0.69 -4.86
C CYS A 203 12.66 0.74 -4.70
N ARG A 204 13.60 1.17 -5.54
CA ARG A 204 14.18 2.51 -5.55
C ARG A 204 14.40 3.01 -6.96
N ARG A 205 14.62 4.31 -7.07
CA ARG A 205 14.83 4.99 -8.34
C ARG A 205 13.70 4.73 -9.31
N PRO A 206 12.53 5.39 -9.09
CA PRO A 206 11.42 5.28 -10.03
C PRO A 206 11.87 5.71 -11.42
N ILE A 207 11.44 4.95 -12.43
CA ILE A 207 11.69 5.25 -13.83
C ILE A 207 10.62 6.25 -14.26
N ALA A 208 11.03 7.43 -14.76
CA ALA A 208 10.15 8.50 -15.23
C ALA A 208 9.42 8.10 -16.51
#